data_8131c2f7416cc7abf055fe8941501a14
#
_entry.id   8131c2f7416cc7abf055fe8941501a14
#
_cell.length_a   1.000
_cell.length_b   1.000
_cell.length_c   1.000
_cell.angle_alpha   90.00
_cell.angle_beta   90.00
_cell.angle_gamma   90.00
#
_symmetry.space_group_name_H-M   'P 1'
#
loop_
_entity.id
_entity.type
_entity.pdbx_description
1 polymer ?
#
loop_
_entity_poly.entity_id
_entity_poly.type
_entity_poly.pdbx_seq_one_letter_code
_entity_poly.pdbx_strand_id
1 'polypeptide(L)' 'MDLNRINSILDNKEKCDIFYGDRPVWIQEINDTVAKVGFVDNFEEKDVFIKDLYEREL' A
#
# COMPACT_ATOMS: atom_id res chain seq x y z
N MET A 1 -3.35 6.78 -4.27
CA MET A 1 -4.02 5.54 -4.71
C MET A 1 -5.44 5.53 -4.16
N ASP A 2 -6.38 4.96 -4.84
CA ASP A 2 -7.75 4.90 -4.30
C ASP A 2 -8.07 3.51 -3.76
N LEU A 3 -9.15 3.43 -2.99
CA LEU A 3 -9.54 2.19 -2.33
C LEU A 3 -9.92 1.10 -3.33
N ASN A 4 -10.56 1.44 -4.43
CA ASN A 4 -10.95 0.47 -5.44
C ASN A 4 -9.73 -0.20 -6.06
N ARG A 5 -8.69 0.58 -6.31
CA ARG A 5 -7.45 0.03 -6.87
C ARG A 5 -6.76 -0.90 -5.88
N ILE A 6 -6.72 -0.52 -4.61
CA ILE A 6 -6.11 -1.35 -3.58
C ILE A 6 -6.86 -2.68 -3.44
N ASN A 7 -8.19 -2.63 -3.40
CA ASN A 7 -8.98 -3.85 -3.33
C ASN A 7 -8.76 -4.75 -4.55
N SER A 8 -8.63 -4.15 -5.72
CA SER A 8 -8.36 -4.89 -6.95
C SER A 8 -7.01 -5.62 -6.88
N ILE A 9 -5.99 -4.96 -6.37
CA ILE A 9 -4.66 -5.55 -6.22
C ILE A 9 -4.71 -6.72 -5.25
N LEU A 10 -5.36 -6.54 -4.11
CA LEU A 10 -5.45 -7.58 -3.09
C LEU A 10 -6.28 -8.77 -3.56
N ASP A 11 -7.41 -8.51 -4.21
CA ASP A 11 -8.31 -9.56 -4.69
C ASP A 11 -7.69 -10.38 -5.81
N ASN A 12 -6.97 -9.73 -6.71
CA ASN A 12 -6.37 -10.38 -7.88
C ASN A 12 -4.93 -10.82 -7.62
N LYS A 13 -4.38 -10.51 -6.47
CA LYS A 13 -2.99 -10.79 -6.11
C LYS A 13 -2.03 -10.28 -7.18
N GLU A 14 -2.30 -9.08 -7.67
CA GLU A 14 -1.45 -8.45 -8.69
C GLU A 14 -0.05 -8.19 -8.14
N LYS A 15 0.94 -8.40 -9.00
CA LYS A 15 2.32 -8.12 -8.66
C LYS A 15 2.64 -6.69 -9.03
N CYS A 16 2.38 -5.76 -8.13
CA CYS A 16 2.82 -4.39 -8.32
C CYS A 16 3.41 -3.87 -7.02
N ASP A 17 4.39 -3.01 -7.16
CA ASP A 17 5.03 -2.42 -6.00
C ASP A 17 4.23 -1.21 -5.55
N ILE A 18 3.99 -1.13 -4.25
CA ILE A 18 3.31 -0.01 -3.62
C ILE A 18 4.33 0.75 -2.81
N PHE A 19 4.30 2.06 -2.95
CA PHE A 19 5.25 2.95 -2.29
C PHE A 19 4.56 4.00 -1.43
N TYR A 20 5.22 4.33 -0.34
CA TYR A 20 4.88 5.49 0.47
C TYR A 20 6.10 6.40 0.49
N GLY A 21 6.02 7.55 -0.18
CA GLY A 21 7.20 8.36 -0.42
C GLY A 21 8.18 7.59 -1.32
N ASP A 22 9.40 7.46 -0.89
CA ASP A 22 10.45 6.73 -1.63
C ASP A 22 10.62 5.30 -1.14
N ARG A 23 9.74 4.85 -0.24
CA ARG A 23 9.93 3.57 0.45
C ARG A 23 8.92 2.54 0.01
N PRO A 24 9.35 1.33 -0.36
CA PRO A 24 8.42 0.26 -0.68
C PRO A 24 7.69 -0.22 0.58
N VAL A 25 6.40 -0.48 0.43
CA VAL A 25 5.57 -0.94 1.53
C VAL A 25 4.66 -2.07 1.06
N TRP A 26 4.13 -2.85 2.03
CA TRP A 26 3.05 -3.78 1.74
C TRP A 26 1.85 -3.40 2.60
N ILE A 27 0.65 -3.68 2.09
CA ILE A 27 -0.59 -3.35 2.77
C ILE A 27 -0.98 -4.50 3.69
N GLN A 28 -1.18 -4.21 4.96
CA GLN A 28 -1.58 -5.20 5.95
C GLN A 28 -3.07 -5.15 6.22
N GLU A 29 -3.64 -3.94 6.27
CA GLU A 29 -5.03 -3.75 6.63
C GLU A 29 -5.53 -2.44 6.04
N ILE A 30 -6.81 -2.39 5.70
CA ILE A 30 -7.44 -1.19 5.16
C ILE A 30 -8.61 -0.82 6.05
N ASN A 31 -8.64 0.43 6.50
CA ASN A 31 -9.70 1.01 7.29
C ASN A 31 -10.12 2.33 6.66
N ASP A 32 -11.23 2.32 5.91
CA ASP A 32 -11.80 3.53 5.35
C ASP A 32 -10.79 4.27 4.46
N THR A 33 -10.25 5.41 4.91
CA THR A 33 -9.28 6.21 4.15
C THR A 33 -7.84 5.95 4.56
N VAL A 34 -7.63 5.04 5.50
CA VAL A 34 -6.32 4.76 6.09
C VAL A 34 -5.94 3.31 5.82
N ALA A 35 -4.70 3.08 5.49
CA ALA A 35 -4.16 1.73 5.34
C ALA A 35 -3.02 1.51 6.33
N LYS A 36 -3.01 0.36 6.95
CA LYS A 36 -1.88 -0.07 7.76
C LYS A 36 -0.87 -0.75 6.83
N VAL A 37 0.34 -0.20 6.79
CA VAL A 37 1.38 -0.70 5.88
C VAL A 37 2.61 -1.11 6.66
N GLY A 38 3.36 -2.05 6.11
CA GLY A 38 4.66 -2.42 6.61
C GLY A 38 5.73 -1.93 5.66
N PHE A 39 6.82 -1.40 6.18
CA PHE A 39 7.94 -0.95 5.36
C PHE A 39 8.88 -2.12 5.11
N VAL A 40 9.16 -2.37 3.84
CA VAL A 40 9.98 -3.50 3.43
C VAL A 40 11.42 -3.36 3.93
N ASP A 41 11.92 -2.14 4.04
CA ASP A 41 13.31 -1.88 4.38
C ASP A 41 13.65 -2.11 5.86
N ASN A 42 12.71 -1.89 6.77
CA ASN A 42 12.97 -2.04 8.21
C ASN A 42 11.88 -2.77 8.97
N PHE A 43 10.85 -3.24 8.29
CA PHE A 43 9.71 -3.97 8.86
C PHE A 43 8.88 -3.18 9.89
N GLU A 44 9.00 -1.87 9.89
CA GLU A 44 8.13 -1.03 10.71
C GLU A 44 6.71 -1.01 10.14
N GLU A 45 5.74 -0.83 11.02
CA GLU A 45 4.34 -0.70 10.64
C GLU A 45 3.87 0.73 10.89
N LYS A 46 3.02 1.23 10.01
CA LYS A 46 2.49 2.58 10.14
C LYS A 46 1.13 2.68 9.49
N ASP A 47 0.25 3.50 10.08
CA ASP A 47 -1.01 3.86 9.45
C ASP A 47 -0.79 5.11 8.60
N VAL A 48 -1.15 5.01 7.33
CA VAL A 48 -0.97 6.11 6.38
C VAL A 48 -2.26 6.32 5.61
N PHE A 49 -2.44 7.52 5.07
CA PHE A 49 -3.59 7.78 4.21
C PHE A 49 -3.42 7.06 2.88
N ILE A 50 -4.50 6.41 2.42
CA ILE A 50 -4.48 5.69 1.15
C ILE A 50 -4.09 6.62 0.00
N LYS A 51 -4.53 7.87 0.03
CA LYS A 51 -4.22 8.85 -1.01
C LYS A 51 -2.72 9.13 -1.15
N ASP A 52 -1.94 8.84 -0.11
CA ASP A 52 -0.50 9.07 -0.12
C ASP A 52 0.29 7.88 -0.66
N LEU A 53 -0.39 6.78 -0.92
CA LEU A 53 0.23 5.59 -1.52
C LEU A 53 0.18 5.68 -3.04
N TYR A 54 1.17 5.09 -3.70
CA TYR A 54 1.15 5.01 -5.15
C TYR A 54 1.76 3.71 -5.64
N GLU A 55 1.37 3.33 -6.85
CA GLU A 55 1.89 2.15 -7.52
C GLU A 55 3.05 2.50 -8.42
N ARG A 56 3.98 1.57 -8.53
CA ARG A 56 5.07 1.69 -9.48
C ARG A 56 5.14 0.39 -10.28
N GLU A 57 5.01 0.49 -11.58
CA GLU A 57 5.16 -0.66 -12.46
C GLU A 57 6.65 -0.92 -12.71
N LEU A 58 6.99 -2.19 -12.69
CA LEU A 58 8.33 -2.64 -13.01
C LEU A 58 8.47 -2.93 -14.49
#